data_422db25109e4d53fb84b51cbefaca7d5
#
_entry.id   422db25109e4d53fb84b51cbefaca7d5
#
_cell.length_a   1.000
_cell.length_b   1.000
_cell.length_c   1.000
_cell.angle_alpha   90.00
_cell.angle_beta   90.00
_cell.angle_gamma   90.00
#
_symmetry.space_group_name_H-M   'P 1'
#
loop_
_entity.id
_entity.type
_entity.pdbx_description
1 polymer ?
#
loop_
_entity_poly.entity_id
_entity_poly.type
_entity_poly.pdbx_seq_one_letter_code
_entity_poly.pdbx_strand_id
1 'polypeptide(L)'
;MRRQIPGLHSQRLEPDGNLDGLFLVRVERASYRWHPQKPFVELRLVILEPQSFQGRPFFSRLYCTERALWRLHWFLRDFGYDIDLLSRDQIDERALVNLRGVVRTSHKTLNGRSYQNLDSFAPAADWEVLSCASIDGADAQGGQKDSDGL
;
A
#
# COMPACT_ATOMS: atom_id res chain seq x y z
N MET A 1 -36.00 19.32 -14.12
CA MET A 1 -35.17 18.77 -15.21
C MET A 1 -33.95 18.08 -14.62
N ARG A 2 -33.66 16.88 -15.04
CA ARG A 2 -32.51 16.19 -14.58
C ARG A 2 -31.32 16.50 -15.49
N ARG A 3 -30.20 16.73 -14.85
CA ARG A 3 -28.97 16.97 -15.57
C ARG A 3 -27.98 15.87 -15.23
N GLN A 4 -27.36 15.36 -16.24
CA GLN A 4 -26.31 14.36 -16.09
C GLN A 4 -24.99 15.08 -15.84
N ILE A 5 -24.34 14.71 -14.76
CA ILE A 5 -23.01 15.28 -14.44
C ILE A 5 -22.02 14.12 -14.43
N PRO A 6 -21.22 13.99 -15.49
CA PRO A 6 -20.25 12.91 -15.53
C PRO A 6 -19.29 13.00 -14.37
N GLY A 7 -19.04 11.86 -13.74
CA GLY A 7 -18.11 11.81 -12.63
C GLY A 7 -18.70 12.11 -11.27
N LEU A 8 -19.97 12.51 -11.21
CA LEU A 8 -20.58 12.85 -9.92
C LEU A 8 -20.59 11.66 -8.97
N HIS A 9 -20.93 10.50 -9.48
CA HIS A 9 -20.92 9.29 -8.69
C HIS A 9 -19.51 8.98 -8.20
N SER A 10 -18.54 9.12 -9.09
CA SER A 10 -17.15 8.88 -8.75
C SER A 10 -16.64 9.85 -7.70
N GLN A 11 -17.08 11.09 -7.77
CA GLN A 11 -16.65 12.08 -6.80
C GLN A 11 -17.09 11.74 -5.39
N ARG A 12 -18.27 11.15 -5.28
CA ARG A 12 -18.74 10.75 -3.95
C ARG A 12 -17.91 9.60 -3.39
N LEU A 13 -17.31 8.82 -4.27
CA LEU A 13 -16.45 7.74 -3.84
C LEU A 13 -15.00 8.18 -3.69
N GLU A 14 -14.67 9.35 -4.21
CA GLU A 14 -13.30 9.82 -4.19
C GLU A 14 -12.67 9.91 -2.82
N PRO A 15 -13.35 10.45 -1.80
CA PRO A 15 -12.77 10.44 -0.47
C PRO A 15 -12.50 9.02 0.00
N ASP A 16 -13.33 8.09 -0.46
CA ASP A 16 -13.15 6.69 -0.11
C ASP A 16 -12.05 6.05 -0.92
N GLY A 17 -11.65 6.70 -2.01
CA GLY A 17 -10.57 6.24 -2.84
C GLY A 17 -9.21 6.42 -2.19
N ASN A 18 -9.11 7.34 -1.23
CA ASN A 18 -7.89 7.53 -0.48
C ASN A 18 -7.84 6.48 0.63
N LEU A 19 -7.02 5.49 0.44
CA LEU A 19 -6.92 4.36 1.34
C LEU A 19 -5.76 4.58 2.28
N ASP A 20 -5.96 5.46 3.25
CA ASP A 20 -4.94 5.75 4.26
C ASP A 20 -5.13 4.84 5.45
N GLY A 21 -4.05 4.28 5.94
CA GLY A 21 -4.10 3.45 7.12
C GLY A 21 -3.30 2.18 7.00
N LEU A 22 -3.67 1.20 7.78
CA LEU A 22 -2.98 -0.08 7.85
C LEU A 22 -3.86 -1.16 7.23
N PHE A 23 -3.30 -1.91 6.28
CA PHE A 23 -4.05 -2.91 5.56
C PHE A 23 -3.24 -4.19 5.38
N LEU A 24 -3.94 -5.31 5.42
CA LEU A 24 -3.39 -6.57 4.95
C LEU A 24 -3.76 -6.67 3.48
N VAL A 25 -2.78 -6.86 2.63
CA VAL A 25 -2.98 -6.83 1.19
C VAL A 25 -2.34 -8.03 0.50
N ARG A 26 -2.80 -8.29 -0.71
CA ARG A 26 -2.24 -9.31 -1.59
C ARG A 26 -1.87 -8.64 -2.90
N VAL A 27 -0.74 -9.04 -3.46
CA VAL A 27 -0.33 -8.55 -4.77
C VAL A 27 -1.17 -9.26 -5.82
N GLU A 28 -1.99 -8.49 -6.53
CA GLU A 28 -2.82 -9.03 -7.58
C GLU A 28 -2.11 -9.00 -8.92
N ARG A 29 -1.32 -7.97 -9.15
CA ARG A 29 -0.57 -7.80 -10.39
C ARG A 29 0.69 -7.00 -10.11
N ALA A 30 1.76 -7.35 -10.83
CA ALA A 30 3.02 -6.64 -10.73
C ALA A 30 3.64 -6.53 -12.12
N SER A 31 4.21 -5.38 -12.41
CA SER A 31 4.89 -5.13 -13.69
C SER A 31 6.09 -4.25 -13.46
N TYR A 32 7.23 -4.70 -13.99
CA TYR A 32 8.41 -3.85 -14.02
C TYR A 32 8.27 -2.89 -15.19
N ARG A 33 8.45 -1.60 -14.92
CA ARG A 33 8.37 -0.56 -15.95
C ARG A 33 9.72 0.12 -16.07
N TRP A 34 10.34 -0.05 -17.21
CA TRP A 34 11.60 0.60 -17.46
C TRP A 34 11.39 2.08 -17.75
N HIS A 35 12.28 2.89 -17.23
CA HIS A 35 12.31 4.33 -17.49
C HIS A 35 13.77 4.75 -17.39
N PRO A 36 14.25 5.62 -18.29
CA PRO A 36 15.68 5.96 -18.28
C PRO A 36 16.17 6.58 -16.99
N GLN A 37 15.30 7.23 -16.23
CA GLN A 37 15.69 7.90 -14.99
C GLN A 37 15.10 7.26 -13.74
N LYS A 38 13.89 6.76 -13.84
CA LYS A 38 13.16 6.25 -12.66
C LYS A 38 12.41 4.96 -12.97
N PRO A 39 13.12 3.87 -13.22
CA PRO A 39 12.41 2.60 -13.41
C PRO A 39 11.67 2.22 -12.12
N PHE A 40 10.59 1.53 -12.26
CA PHE A 40 9.77 1.18 -11.10
C PHE A 40 9.04 -0.14 -11.30
N VAL A 41 8.63 -0.73 -10.18
CA VAL A 41 7.71 -1.86 -10.16
C VAL A 41 6.34 -1.31 -9.83
N GLU A 42 5.41 -1.50 -10.75
CA GLU A 42 4.03 -1.09 -10.54
C GLU A 42 3.26 -2.25 -9.95
N LEU A 43 2.56 -1.98 -8.86
CA LEU A 43 1.83 -3.00 -8.14
C LEU A 43 0.35 -2.67 -8.12
N ARG A 44 -0.47 -3.67 -8.38
CA ARG A 44 -1.88 -3.60 -8.06
C ARG A 44 -2.10 -4.48 -6.84
N LEU A 45 -2.49 -3.84 -5.75
CA LEU A 45 -2.72 -4.51 -4.47
C LEU A 45 -4.21 -4.57 -4.20
N VAL A 46 -4.64 -5.66 -3.60
CA VAL A 46 -6.03 -5.78 -3.20
C VAL A 46 -6.07 -5.98 -1.69
N ILE A 47 -6.97 -5.26 -1.05
CA ILE A 47 -7.09 -5.30 0.40
C ILE A 47 -7.79 -6.57 0.84
N LEU A 48 -7.18 -7.28 1.77
CA LEU A 48 -7.76 -8.46 2.39
C LEU A 48 -8.43 -8.12 3.72
N GLU A 49 -7.83 -7.22 4.47
CA GLU A 49 -8.37 -6.76 5.76
C GLU A 49 -7.97 -5.31 6.00
N PRO A 50 -8.76 -4.54 6.70
CA PRO A 50 -9.98 -4.94 7.42
C PRO A 50 -11.14 -5.21 6.46
N GLN A 51 -12.14 -5.91 6.98
CA GLN A 51 -13.26 -6.38 6.16
C GLN A 51 -14.01 -5.26 5.47
N SER A 52 -14.11 -4.11 6.10
CA SER A 52 -14.81 -2.96 5.51
C SER A 52 -14.18 -2.48 4.21
N PHE A 53 -12.92 -2.81 3.97
CA PHE A 53 -12.24 -2.43 2.75
C PHE A 53 -11.90 -3.63 1.87
N GLN A 54 -12.34 -4.82 2.25
CA GLN A 54 -11.97 -6.05 1.56
C GLN A 54 -12.33 -6.00 0.08
N GLY A 55 -11.40 -6.42 -0.74
CA GLY A 55 -11.57 -6.47 -2.18
C GLY A 55 -11.28 -5.19 -2.91
N ARG A 56 -11.04 -4.10 -2.19
CA ARG A 56 -10.72 -2.82 -2.84
C ARG A 56 -9.29 -2.85 -3.35
N PRO A 57 -9.08 -2.47 -4.60
CA PRO A 57 -7.73 -2.42 -5.16
C PRO A 57 -7.15 -1.02 -5.06
N PHE A 58 -5.83 -0.96 -5.06
CA PHE A 58 -5.16 0.30 -5.31
C PHE A 58 -3.82 0.03 -5.98
N PHE A 59 -3.34 1.05 -6.67
CA PHE A 59 -2.08 0.97 -7.39
C PHE A 59 -1.01 1.71 -6.63
N SER A 60 0.20 1.20 -6.71
CA SER A 60 1.34 1.87 -6.14
C SER A 60 2.58 1.57 -6.96
N ARG A 61 3.61 2.37 -6.76
CA ARG A 61 4.88 2.20 -7.46
C ARG A 61 6.00 2.12 -6.45
N LEU A 62 6.90 1.19 -6.68
CA LEU A 62 8.13 1.12 -5.91
C LEU A 62 9.27 1.36 -6.88
N TYR A 63 9.98 2.46 -6.67
CA TYR A 63 11.01 2.88 -7.60
C TYR A 63 12.29 2.09 -7.40
N CYS A 64 12.97 1.81 -8.51
CA CYS A 64 14.20 1.03 -8.53
C CYS A 64 15.43 1.94 -8.63
N THR A 65 15.27 3.20 -8.25
CA THR A 65 16.40 4.11 -8.20
C THR A 65 17.24 3.80 -6.96
N GLU A 66 18.49 4.20 -7.01
CA GLU A 66 19.41 3.95 -5.91
C GLU A 66 18.86 4.45 -4.57
N ARG A 67 18.21 5.59 -4.59
CA ARG A 67 17.65 6.17 -3.36
C ARG A 67 16.48 5.40 -2.81
N ALA A 68 15.74 4.72 -3.67
CA ALA A 68 14.49 4.06 -3.28
C ALA A 68 14.62 2.55 -3.18
N LEU A 69 15.77 1.97 -3.53
CA LEU A 69 15.92 0.52 -3.51
C LEU A 69 15.69 -0.09 -2.14
N TRP A 70 16.01 0.64 -1.07
CA TRP A 70 15.80 0.13 0.28
C TRP A 70 14.33 -0.16 0.55
N ARG A 71 13.43 0.66 -0.02
CA ARG A 71 12.00 0.46 0.16
C ARG A 71 11.52 -0.77 -0.62
N LEU A 72 12.02 -0.94 -1.85
CA LEU A 72 11.69 -2.12 -2.63
C LEU A 72 12.19 -3.37 -1.93
N HIS A 73 13.40 -3.33 -1.41
CA HIS A 73 13.96 -4.47 -0.67
C HIS A 73 13.11 -4.78 0.55
N TRP A 74 12.69 -3.78 1.29
CA TRP A 74 11.84 -3.93 2.47
C TRP A 74 10.54 -4.64 2.09
N PHE A 75 9.89 -4.18 1.03
CA PHE A 75 8.68 -4.80 0.53
C PHE A 75 8.91 -6.28 0.18
N LEU A 76 9.94 -6.55 -0.59
CA LEU A 76 10.23 -7.91 -1.04
C LEU A 76 10.47 -8.85 0.15
N ARG A 77 11.26 -8.39 1.11
CA ARG A 77 11.58 -9.18 2.28
C ARG A 77 10.33 -9.51 3.09
N ASP A 78 9.52 -8.50 3.38
CA ASP A 78 8.39 -8.67 4.28
C ASP A 78 7.22 -9.38 3.63
N PHE A 79 7.10 -9.28 2.31
CA PHE A 79 6.05 -9.98 1.58
C PHE A 79 6.44 -11.42 1.22
N GLY A 80 7.63 -11.84 1.59
CA GLY A 80 8.03 -13.22 1.39
C GLY A 80 8.49 -13.55 -0.02
N TYR A 81 9.08 -12.59 -0.70
CA TYR A 81 9.60 -12.82 -2.03
C TYR A 81 10.72 -13.87 -2.00
N ASP A 82 10.89 -14.57 -3.09
CA ASP A 82 11.88 -15.64 -3.23
C ASP A 82 13.28 -15.13 -2.86
N ILE A 83 13.85 -15.73 -1.83
CA ILE A 83 15.15 -15.30 -1.30
C ILE A 83 16.25 -15.50 -2.32
N ASP A 84 16.19 -16.55 -3.12
CA ASP A 84 17.22 -16.82 -4.11
C ASP A 84 17.23 -15.76 -5.20
N LEU A 85 16.05 -15.36 -5.65
CA LEU A 85 15.93 -14.29 -6.63
C LEU A 85 16.40 -12.97 -6.05
N LEU A 86 16.03 -12.69 -4.81
CA LEU A 86 16.42 -11.46 -4.15
C LEU A 86 17.93 -11.38 -3.99
N SER A 87 18.57 -12.47 -3.63
CA SER A 87 20.02 -12.49 -3.44
C SER A 87 20.80 -12.31 -4.76
N ARG A 88 20.13 -12.54 -5.88
CA ARG A 88 20.72 -12.34 -7.20
C ARG A 88 20.32 -11.04 -7.85
N ASP A 89 19.64 -10.17 -7.08
CA ASP A 89 19.15 -8.89 -7.58
C ASP A 89 18.18 -9.04 -8.75
N GLN A 90 17.37 -10.09 -8.72
CA GLN A 90 16.44 -10.39 -9.80
C GLN A 90 15.00 -10.19 -9.39
N ILE A 91 14.23 -9.56 -10.27
CA ILE A 91 12.81 -9.38 -10.11
C ILE A 91 12.10 -10.25 -11.14
N ASP A 92 11.25 -11.15 -10.63
CA ASP A 92 10.37 -11.94 -11.46
C ASP A 92 8.94 -11.51 -11.15
N GLU A 93 8.29 -10.90 -12.12
CA GLU A 93 6.94 -10.37 -11.94
C GLU A 93 5.97 -11.47 -11.51
N ARG A 94 6.15 -12.67 -12.00
CA ARG A 94 5.28 -13.78 -11.64
C ARG A 94 5.44 -14.20 -10.19
N ALA A 95 6.66 -14.10 -9.68
CA ALA A 95 6.92 -14.47 -8.31
C ALA A 95 6.38 -13.44 -7.32
N LEU A 96 6.00 -12.28 -7.79
CA LEU A 96 5.40 -11.24 -6.95
C LEU A 96 3.90 -11.44 -6.76
N VAL A 97 3.23 -12.05 -7.73
CA VAL A 97 1.78 -12.23 -7.68
C VAL A 97 1.41 -13.17 -6.53
N ASN A 98 0.38 -12.79 -5.79
CA ASN A 98 -0.17 -13.53 -4.64
C ASN A 98 0.66 -13.42 -3.37
N LEU A 99 1.74 -12.65 -3.37
CA LEU A 99 2.42 -12.37 -2.12
C LEU A 99 1.51 -11.53 -1.22
N ARG A 100 1.62 -11.74 0.07
CA ARG A 100 0.80 -11.05 1.07
C ARG A 100 1.67 -10.33 2.07
N GLY A 101 1.17 -9.24 2.57
CA GLY A 101 1.87 -8.50 3.59
C GLY A 101 1.02 -7.38 4.12
N VAL A 102 1.55 -6.71 5.12
CA VAL A 102 0.90 -5.56 5.73
C VAL A 102 1.53 -4.31 5.16
N VAL A 103 0.71 -3.33 4.82
CA VAL A 103 1.19 -2.03 4.36
C VAL A 103 0.54 -0.94 5.19
N ARG A 104 1.31 0.11 5.45
CA ARG A 104 0.77 1.36 5.96
C ARG A 104 0.79 2.34 4.81
N THR A 105 -0.34 2.97 4.58
CA THR A 105 -0.49 3.84 3.42
C THR A 105 -0.88 5.25 3.85
N SER A 106 -0.48 6.19 3.03
CA SER A 106 -0.95 7.56 3.13
C SER A 106 -1.14 8.06 1.71
N HIS A 107 -1.71 9.24 1.57
CA HIS A 107 -1.83 9.81 0.24
C HIS A 107 -1.04 11.11 0.18
N LYS A 108 -0.61 11.46 -1.03
CA LYS A 108 0.06 12.72 -1.30
C LYS A 108 -0.70 13.41 -2.42
N THR A 109 -0.86 14.70 -2.27
CA THR A 109 -1.47 15.51 -3.32
C THR A 109 -0.36 16.25 -4.06
N LEU A 110 -0.35 16.07 -5.39
CA LEU A 110 0.66 16.67 -6.22
C LEU A 110 -0.03 17.15 -7.49
N ASN A 111 0.08 18.44 -7.77
CA ASN A 111 -0.57 19.04 -8.95
C ASN A 111 -2.06 18.74 -8.99
N GLY A 112 -2.72 18.78 -7.85
CA GLY A 112 -4.15 18.54 -7.76
C GLY A 112 -4.58 17.09 -7.82
N ARG A 113 -3.64 16.17 -7.86
CA ARG A 113 -3.93 14.74 -7.89
C ARG A 113 -3.47 14.07 -6.61
N SER A 114 -4.25 13.10 -6.17
CA SER A 114 -3.89 12.31 -4.99
C SER A 114 -3.27 10.99 -5.42
N TYR A 115 -2.16 10.65 -4.79
CA TYR A 115 -1.46 9.39 -5.02
C TYR A 115 -1.36 8.62 -3.74
N GLN A 116 -1.59 7.31 -3.83
CA GLN A 116 -1.45 6.44 -2.69
C GLN A 116 0.03 6.08 -2.52
N ASN A 117 0.53 6.26 -1.32
CA ASN A 117 1.93 6.01 -1.00
C ASN A 117 2.04 4.85 -0.01
N LEU A 118 3.00 3.98 -0.23
CA LEU A 118 3.28 2.88 0.69
C LEU A 118 4.35 3.33 1.66
N ASP A 119 3.96 3.58 2.90
CA ASP A 119 4.87 4.16 3.88
C ASP A 119 5.71 3.12 4.59
N SER A 120 5.14 1.96 4.86
CA SER A 120 5.86 0.90 5.56
C SER A 120 5.27 -0.46 5.23
N PHE A 121 6.04 -1.49 5.54
CA PHE A 121 5.67 -2.87 5.25
C PHE A 121 5.92 -3.74 6.47
N ALA A 122 5.19 -4.85 6.54
CA ALA A 122 5.42 -5.86 7.55
C ALA A 122 4.94 -7.21 7.01
N PRO A 123 5.43 -8.32 7.57
CA PRO A 123 4.94 -9.64 7.15
C PRO A 123 3.46 -9.81 7.44
N ALA A 124 2.80 -10.60 6.60
CA ALA A 124 1.37 -10.88 6.77
C ALA A 124 1.08 -11.49 8.15
N ALA A 125 2.02 -12.27 8.67
CA ALA A 125 1.86 -12.90 9.98
C ALA A 125 1.72 -11.89 11.12
N ASP A 126 2.17 -10.66 10.91
CA ASP A 126 2.10 -9.62 11.93
C ASP A 126 0.78 -8.87 11.94
N TRP A 127 -0.12 -9.19 11.02
CA TRP A 127 -1.35 -8.42 10.86
C TRP A 127 -2.16 -8.30 12.15
N GLU A 128 -2.38 -9.41 12.84
CA GLU A 128 -3.24 -9.38 14.02
C GLU A 128 -2.67 -8.49 15.11
N VAL A 129 -1.38 -8.58 15.33
CA VAL A 129 -0.72 -7.75 16.34
C VAL A 129 -0.77 -6.28 15.95
N LEU A 130 -0.42 -5.99 14.70
CA LEU A 130 -0.36 -4.60 14.24
C LEU A 130 -1.73 -3.96 14.16
N SER A 131 -2.74 -4.70 13.73
CA SER A 131 -4.08 -4.14 13.62
C SER A 131 -4.70 -3.89 14.99
N CYS A 132 -4.43 -4.75 15.97
CA CYS A 132 -4.86 -4.52 17.33
C CYS A 132 -4.18 -3.31 17.94
N ALA A 133 -2.88 -3.19 17.73
CA ALA A 133 -2.13 -2.03 18.23
C ALA A 133 -2.63 -0.74 17.60
N SER A 134 -2.96 -0.79 16.31
CA SER A 134 -3.47 0.37 15.61
C SER A 134 -4.84 0.79 16.16
N ILE A 135 -5.71 -0.17 16.44
CA ILE A 135 -7.01 0.11 17.03
C ILE A 135 -6.85 0.67 18.43
N ASP A 136 -6.01 0.05 19.23
CA ASP A 136 -5.75 0.52 20.58
C ASP A 136 -5.17 1.93 20.55
N GLY A 137 -4.26 2.16 19.64
CA GLY A 137 -3.68 3.48 19.49
C GLY A 137 -4.69 4.54 19.08
N ALA A 138 -5.63 4.16 18.25
CA ALA A 138 -6.68 5.08 17.85
C ALA A 138 -7.60 5.42 19.01
N ASP A 139 -7.89 4.43 19.85
CA ASP A 139 -8.72 4.67 21.02
C ASP A 139 -8.01 5.56 22.02
N ALA A 140 -6.72 5.32 22.17
CA ALA A 140 -5.94 6.06 23.15
C ALA A 140 -5.78 7.52 22.78
N GLN A 141 -5.88 7.81 21.58
CA GLN A 141 -5.63 9.13 21.15
C GLN A 141 -6.79 9.90 21.03
N GLY A 142 -7.24 9.14 21.59
CA GLY A 142 -7.85 10.01 21.76
C GLY A 142 -6.79 10.48 22.34
N GLY A 143 -6.37 9.59 22.62
CA GLY A 143 -5.69 9.82 23.15
C GLY A 143 -4.97 9.67 23.06
N GLN A 144 -4.94 9.39 23.21
CA GLN A 144 -4.08 9.46 23.31
C GLN A 144 -3.42 9.65 23.11
N LYS A 145 -3.46 9.54 23.40
CA LYS A 145 -2.78 9.83 23.46
C LYS A 145 -2.27 10.14 23.45
N ASP A 146 -2.55 10.10 23.72
CA ASP A 146 -1.99 10.51 23.97
C ASP A 146 -1.56 10.65 24.10
N SER A 147 -1.76 10.35 24.34
CA SER A 147 -1.23 10.68 24.77
C SER A 147 -0.76 10.75 24.88
N ASP A 148 -0.95 10.59 25.07
CA ASP A 148 -0.42 10.92 25.50
C ASP A 148 0.01 11.09 25.71
N GLY A 149 -0.20 10.76 25.81
CA GLY A 149 0.15 11.09 26.36
C GLY A 149 0.45 11.15 26.49
N LEU A 150 0.32 11.18 26.79
CA LEU A 150 0.52 11.53 27.15
C LEU A 150 0.76 11.70 27.31
#